data_9a4fc072dce2d64f421f54a455ab7503
#
_entry.id   9a4fc072dce2d64f421f54a455ab7503
#
_cell.length_a   1.000
_cell.length_b   1.000
_cell.length_c   1.000
_cell.angle_alpha   90.00
_cell.angle_beta   90.00
_cell.angle_gamma   90.00
#
_symmetry.space_group_name_H-M   'P 1'
#
loop_
_entity.id
_entity.type
_entity.pdbx_description
1 polymer ?
#
loop_
_entity_poly.entity_id
_entity_poly.type
_entity_poly.pdbx_seq_one_letter_code
_entity_poly.pdbx_strand_id
1 'polypeptide(L)'
;MQLLTSCVDYLDKESDTELTLPMVFEDKTRTEGWLANVYSHVPDPYWGYARKLGWDILSDDMTASERWRQWGWKVIPMLLGEWTPSTDWDGNYWSRLPQLIREANIFIENVHPLPDQGISATEVTYMKAEMRFMIAYYYYLLSNTYGPVPFKPNYIAPTDFNLADLMEGQRPYY
;
A
#
# COMPACT_ATOMS: atom_id res chain seq x y z
N MET A 1 58.69 -2.05 11.19
CA MET A 1 57.44 -1.32 10.84
C MET A 1 56.53 -2.30 10.14
N GLN A 2 55.65 -2.97 10.91
CA GLN A 2 54.71 -3.94 10.39
C GLN A 2 53.43 -3.25 9.95
N LEU A 3 53.12 -3.34 8.68
CA LEU A 3 51.84 -2.87 8.09
C LEU A 3 50.75 -3.82 8.52
N LEU A 4 49.83 -3.34 9.32
CA LEU A 4 48.56 -4.03 9.64
C LEU A 4 47.67 -3.94 8.39
N THR A 5 47.62 -5.03 7.61
CA THR A 5 46.59 -5.22 6.57
C THR A 5 45.27 -5.51 7.31
N SER A 6 44.41 -4.52 7.43
CA SER A 6 43.05 -4.65 7.89
C SER A 6 42.26 -5.51 6.88
N CYS A 7 41.55 -6.52 7.38
CA CYS A 7 40.62 -7.31 6.58
C CYS A 7 39.41 -6.45 6.22
N VAL A 8 39.45 -5.79 5.06
CA VAL A 8 38.36 -4.97 4.55
C VAL A 8 37.25 -5.83 3.93
N ASP A 9 37.60 -7.00 3.38
CA ASP A 9 36.69 -7.92 2.67
C ASP A 9 35.64 -8.63 3.57
N TYR A 10 35.79 -8.59 4.90
CA TYR A 10 34.85 -9.29 5.78
C TYR A 10 33.52 -8.53 5.98
N LEU A 11 33.53 -7.21 5.81
CA LEU A 11 32.36 -6.36 5.96
C LEU A 11 31.53 -6.19 4.68
N ASP A 12 32.13 -6.50 3.52
CA ASP A 12 31.48 -6.41 2.20
C ASP A 12 30.80 -7.71 1.76
N LYS A 13 30.75 -8.72 2.62
CA LYS A 13 30.05 -9.94 2.30
C LYS A 13 28.55 -9.67 2.32
N GLU A 14 27.94 -9.58 1.12
CA GLU A 14 26.47 -9.59 1.00
C GLU A 14 25.94 -10.80 1.80
N SER A 15 24.95 -10.53 2.64
CA SER A 15 24.33 -11.58 3.44
C SER A 15 23.65 -12.56 2.50
N ASP A 16 24.19 -13.80 2.39
CA ASP A 16 23.60 -14.90 1.61
C ASP A 16 22.17 -15.26 2.04
N THR A 17 21.66 -14.60 3.09
CA THR A 17 20.34 -14.82 3.68
C THR A 17 19.36 -13.67 3.38
N GLU A 18 19.80 -12.55 2.84
CA GLU A 18 18.91 -11.44 2.49
C GLU A 18 18.34 -11.63 1.08
N LEU A 19 17.00 -11.66 1.02
CA LEU A 19 16.27 -11.75 -0.23
C LEU A 19 16.38 -10.39 -0.95
N THR A 20 17.15 -10.33 -2.02
CA THR A 20 17.29 -9.12 -2.83
C THR A 20 16.11 -8.95 -3.79
N LEU A 21 15.86 -7.71 -4.20
CA LEU A 21 14.76 -7.41 -5.13
C LEU A 21 14.86 -8.19 -6.46
N PRO A 22 16.05 -8.33 -7.11
CA PRO A 22 16.19 -9.19 -8.30
C PRO A 22 15.78 -10.64 -8.03
N MET A 23 16.20 -11.24 -6.92
CA MET A 23 15.84 -12.62 -6.57
C MET A 23 14.34 -12.86 -6.46
N VAL A 24 13.55 -11.81 -6.12
CA VAL A 24 12.10 -11.91 -6.08
C VAL A 24 11.52 -12.06 -7.48
N PHE A 25 12.00 -11.26 -8.42
CA PHE A 25 11.47 -11.22 -9.78
C PHE A 25 12.08 -12.22 -10.76
N GLU A 26 13.07 -12.99 -10.32
CA GLU A 26 13.62 -14.15 -11.03
C GLU A 26 12.92 -15.48 -10.68
N ASP A 27 11.98 -15.45 -9.74
CA ASP A 27 11.22 -16.62 -9.29
C ASP A 27 9.72 -16.38 -9.42
N LYS A 28 9.01 -17.29 -10.08
CA LYS A 28 7.56 -17.17 -10.32
C LYS A 28 6.77 -17.06 -9.03
N THR A 29 7.01 -17.96 -8.08
CA THR A 29 6.24 -18.03 -6.84
C THR A 29 6.39 -16.73 -6.01
N ARG A 30 7.59 -16.17 -6.00
CA ARG A 30 7.87 -14.91 -5.32
C ARG A 30 7.26 -13.73 -6.04
N THR A 31 7.34 -13.70 -7.37
CA THR A 31 6.69 -12.67 -8.22
C THR A 31 5.18 -12.67 -8.01
N GLU A 32 4.53 -13.82 -8.09
CA GLU A 32 3.11 -13.97 -7.82
C GLU A 32 2.75 -13.65 -6.36
N GLY A 33 3.62 -14.01 -5.42
CA GLY A 33 3.48 -13.66 -4.01
C GLY A 33 3.52 -12.16 -3.74
N TRP A 34 4.37 -11.42 -4.45
CA TRP A 34 4.39 -9.95 -4.37
C TRP A 34 3.09 -9.34 -4.89
N LEU A 35 2.62 -9.79 -6.04
CA LEU A 35 1.33 -9.38 -6.61
C LEU A 35 0.19 -9.67 -5.63
N ALA A 36 0.14 -10.89 -5.08
CA ALA A 36 -0.85 -11.29 -4.10
C ALA A 36 -0.80 -10.43 -2.81
N ASN A 37 0.40 -10.01 -2.37
CA ASN A 37 0.53 -9.10 -1.23
C ASN A 37 -0.14 -7.75 -1.49
N VAL A 38 0.01 -7.19 -2.68
CA VAL A 38 -0.70 -5.94 -3.04
C VAL A 38 -2.22 -6.15 -2.97
N TYR A 39 -2.75 -7.24 -3.50
CA TYR A 39 -4.17 -7.56 -3.45
C TYR A 39 -4.70 -7.87 -2.05
N SER A 40 -3.88 -8.47 -1.18
CA SER A 40 -4.31 -8.90 0.15
C SER A 40 -4.76 -7.77 1.06
N HIS A 41 -4.46 -6.53 0.68
CA HIS A 41 -4.82 -5.33 1.42
C HIS A 41 -5.98 -4.55 0.79
N VAL A 42 -6.67 -5.15 -0.19
CA VAL A 42 -7.96 -4.61 -0.66
C VAL A 42 -8.92 -4.61 0.53
N PRO A 43 -9.43 -3.45 0.94
CA PRO A 43 -10.26 -3.38 2.11
C PRO A 43 -11.56 -4.15 1.93
N ASP A 44 -11.88 -4.97 2.90
CA ASP A 44 -13.23 -5.51 3.04
C ASP A 44 -14.14 -4.42 3.62
N PRO A 45 -15.18 -3.97 2.90
CA PRO A 45 -16.06 -2.90 3.35
C PRO A 45 -16.78 -3.21 4.67
N TYR A 46 -16.93 -4.48 5.02
CA TYR A 46 -17.61 -4.88 6.25
C TYR A 46 -16.66 -5.20 7.41
N TRP A 47 -15.44 -5.64 7.12
CA TRP A 47 -14.51 -6.09 8.15
C TRP A 47 -13.42 -5.09 8.47
N GLY A 48 -12.93 -4.37 7.47
CA GLY A 48 -11.75 -3.51 7.57
C GLY A 48 -12.03 -2.07 7.96
N TYR A 49 -13.17 -1.51 7.55
CA TYR A 49 -13.42 -0.08 7.70
C TYR A 49 -13.91 0.37 9.07
N ALA A 50 -14.85 -0.35 9.60
CA ALA A 50 -15.52 0.04 10.83
C ALA A 50 -15.57 -1.12 11.81
N ARG A 51 -14.54 -1.96 11.79
CA ARG A 51 -14.54 -3.22 12.55
C ARG A 51 -15.90 -3.89 12.48
N LYS A 52 -16.25 -4.38 11.26
CA LYS A 52 -17.41 -5.23 11.01
C LYS A 52 -18.72 -4.55 10.65
N LEU A 53 -18.76 -3.25 10.45
CA LEU A 53 -20.04 -2.57 10.23
C LEU A 53 -20.21 -1.90 8.86
N GLY A 54 -19.13 -1.78 8.07
CA GLY A 54 -19.19 -1.12 6.77
C GLY A 54 -19.42 0.40 6.85
N TRP A 55 -19.53 1.03 5.69
CA TRP A 55 -19.85 2.44 5.59
C TRP A 55 -21.32 2.75 5.85
N ASP A 56 -22.20 1.75 5.72
CA ASP A 56 -23.65 1.90 5.88
C ASP A 56 -24.05 2.42 7.26
N ILE A 57 -23.24 2.10 8.28
CA ILE A 57 -23.49 2.58 9.64
C ILE A 57 -23.16 4.08 9.80
N LEU A 58 -22.36 4.67 8.90
CA LEU A 58 -22.05 6.10 8.91
C LEU A 58 -23.04 6.92 8.09
N SER A 59 -24.02 6.26 7.49
CA SER A 59 -25.14 6.84 6.76
C SER A 59 -26.43 6.73 7.57
N ASP A 60 -27.54 7.07 6.98
CA ASP A 60 -28.89 6.89 7.53
C ASP A 60 -29.48 5.49 7.23
N ASP A 61 -28.75 4.64 6.52
CA ASP A 61 -29.20 3.30 6.11
C ASP A 61 -29.16 2.28 7.26
N MET A 62 -28.29 2.51 8.27
CA MET A 62 -28.11 1.58 9.38
C MET A 62 -27.94 2.31 10.72
N THR A 63 -28.45 1.71 11.78
CA THR A 63 -28.32 2.24 13.15
C THR A 63 -27.51 1.29 14.03
N ALA A 64 -26.54 1.84 14.78
CA ALA A 64 -25.77 1.08 15.76
C ALA A 64 -26.62 0.76 17.01
N SER A 65 -26.59 -0.47 17.47
CA SER A 65 -27.18 -0.84 18.74
C SER A 65 -26.34 -0.33 19.92
N GLU A 66 -26.98 -0.12 21.08
CA GLU A 66 -26.30 0.27 22.32
C GLU A 66 -25.21 -0.75 22.72
N ARG A 67 -25.37 -2.01 22.41
CA ARG A 67 -24.40 -3.07 22.68
C ARG A 67 -23.09 -2.86 21.92
N TRP A 68 -23.14 -2.34 20.70
CA TRP A 68 -21.95 -2.00 19.93
C TRP A 68 -21.18 -0.83 20.54
N ARG A 69 -21.90 0.13 21.08
CA ARG A 69 -21.33 1.26 21.83
C ARG A 69 -20.55 0.76 23.05
N GLN A 70 -21.10 -0.19 23.79
CA GLN A 70 -20.46 -0.81 24.96
C GLN A 70 -19.20 -1.64 24.58
N TRP A 71 -19.14 -2.15 23.37
CA TRP A 71 -17.96 -2.88 22.88
C TRP A 71 -16.82 -1.96 22.43
N GLY A 72 -16.98 -0.67 22.54
CA GLY A 72 -15.95 0.33 22.25
C GLY A 72 -15.56 0.40 20.78
N TRP A 73 -16.49 0.09 19.88
CA TRP A 73 -16.21 0.18 18.46
C TRP A 73 -16.00 1.62 18.02
N LYS A 74 -14.86 1.88 17.38
CA LYS A 74 -14.41 3.23 16.99
C LYS A 74 -15.36 3.94 16.03
N VAL A 75 -16.22 3.22 15.32
CA VAL A 75 -17.25 3.80 14.46
C VAL A 75 -18.29 4.60 15.23
N ILE A 76 -18.54 4.28 16.48
CA ILE A 76 -19.55 4.97 17.29
C ILE A 76 -19.19 6.43 17.55
N PRO A 77 -17.96 6.79 17.97
CA PRO A 77 -17.53 8.19 18.02
C PRO A 77 -17.67 8.91 16.67
N MET A 78 -17.43 8.23 15.56
CA MET A 78 -17.62 8.81 14.22
C MET A 78 -19.08 9.16 13.96
N LEU A 79 -20.02 8.23 14.28
CA LEU A 79 -21.47 8.46 14.19
C LEU A 79 -21.94 9.66 15.03
N LEU A 80 -21.32 9.86 16.19
CA LEU A 80 -21.67 10.95 17.12
C LEU A 80 -20.96 12.26 16.78
N GLY A 81 -20.13 12.30 15.74
CA GLY A 81 -19.32 13.48 15.41
C GLY A 81 -18.19 13.76 16.41
N GLU A 82 -17.81 12.80 17.21
CA GLU A 82 -16.77 12.91 18.24
C GLU A 82 -15.36 12.63 17.71
N TRP A 83 -15.20 12.44 16.41
CA TRP A 83 -13.91 12.20 15.78
C TRP A 83 -13.18 13.50 15.41
N THR A 84 -11.86 13.42 15.39
CA THR A 84 -10.96 14.52 15.04
C THR A 84 -9.93 14.03 14.03
N PRO A 85 -9.16 14.90 13.36
CA PRO A 85 -8.07 14.49 12.49
C PRO A 85 -7.01 13.61 13.17
N SER A 86 -6.93 13.64 14.49
CA SER A 86 -6.02 12.81 15.30
C SER A 86 -6.67 11.51 15.79
N THR A 87 -7.94 11.27 15.48
CA THR A 87 -8.61 10.05 15.90
C THR A 87 -8.11 8.88 15.09
N ASP A 88 -7.46 7.94 15.76
CA ASP A 88 -7.07 6.68 15.15
C ASP A 88 -8.31 5.78 14.99
N TRP A 89 -8.60 5.39 13.76
CA TRP A 89 -9.69 4.49 13.43
C TRP A 89 -9.18 3.30 12.62
N ASP A 90 -9.86 2.18 12.68
CA ASP A 90 -9.37 0.91 12.14
C ASP A 90 -9.26 0.86 10.61
N GLY A 91 -9.82 1.83 9.92
CA GLY A 91 -9.68 2.02 8.47
C GLY A 91 -8.60 3.04 8.11
N ASN A 92 -7.53 3.12 8.88
CA ASN A 92 -6.45 4.06 8.60
C ASN A 92 -5.69 3.68 7.32
N TYR A 93 -6.15 4.24 6.20
CA TYR A 93 -5.51 4.04 4.91
C TYR A 93 -4.20 4.78 4.74
N TRP A 94 -4.01 5.87 5.50
CA TRP A 94 -2.84 6.73 5.37
C TRP A 94 -1.53 6.03 5.67
N SER A 95 -1.52 5.09 6.59
CA SER A 95 -0.32 4.35 6.96
C SER A 95 0.01 3.22 5.98
N ARG A 96 -0.98 2.61 5.33
CA ARG A 96 -0.76 1.39 4.54
C ARG A 96 -0.89 1.58 3.03
N LEU A 97 -1.90 2.30 2.54
CA LEU A 97 -2.12 2.40 1.10
C LEU A 97 -0.99 3.07 0.32
N PRO A 98 -0.31 4.13 0.84
CA PRO A 98 0.86 4.67 0.16
C PRO A 98 2.01 3.66 0.00
N GLN A 99 2.20 2.76 0.98
CA GLN A 99 3.18 1.69 0.88
C GLN A 99 2.83 0.71 -0.25
N LEU A 100 1.55 0.33 -0.34
CA LEU A 100 1.07 -0.59 -1.38
C LEU A 100 1.14 0.02 -2.78
N ILE A 101 0.88 1.32 -2.91
CA ILE A 101 1.10 2.06 -4.16
C ILE A 101 2.58 1.98 -4.56
N ARG A 102 3.49 2.16 -3.62
CA ARG A 102 4.92 2.01 -3.86
C ARG A 102 5.28 0.56 -4.25
N GLU A 103 4.77 -0.43 -3.53
CA GLU A 103 4.99 -1.85 -3.81
C GLU A 103 4.48 -2.25 -5.21
N ALA A 104 3.32 -1.71 -5.63
CA ALA A 104 2.79 -1.91 -6.96
C ALA A 104 3.67 -1.27 -8.05
N ASN A 105 4.24 -0.08 -7.80
CA ASN A 105 5.18 0.55 -8.73
C ASN A 105 6.49 -0.23 -8.84
N ILE A 106 7.06 -0.71 -7.71
CA ILE A 106 8.24 -1.59 -7.73
C ILE A 106 7.97 -2.83 -8.56
N PHE A 107 6.78 -3.44 -8.43
CA PHE A 107 6.38 -4.58 -9.25
C PHE A 107 6.37 -4.23 -10.74
N ILE A 108 5.73 -3.13 -11.13
CA ILE A 108 5.64 -2.70 -12.53
C ILE A 108 7.02 -2.51 -13.17
N GLU A 109 7.96 -1.94 -12.41
CA GLU A 109 9.32 -1.68 -12.90
C GLU A 109 10.16 -2.97 -13.05
N ASN A 110 9.96 -3.94 -12.16
CA ASN A 110 10.86 -5.11 -12.06
C ASN A 110 10.30 -6.37 -12.71
N VAL A 111 8.97 -6.53 -12.83
CA VAL A 111 8.39 -7.74 -13.40
C VAL A 111 8.74 -7.90 -14.87
N HIS A 112 9.23 -9.08 -15.24
CA HIS A 112 9.63 -9.45 -16.60
C HIS A 112 9.22 -10.89 -16.90
N PRO A 113 9.21 -11.29 -18.19
CA PRO A 113 8.85 -12.65 -18.57
C PRO A 113 9.84 -13.69 -18.00
N LEU A 114 9.29 -14.79 -17.49
CA LEU A 114 10.03 -15.99 -17.04
C LEU A 114 9.47 -17.20 -17.80
N PRO A 115 9.77 -17.36 -19.10
CA PRO A 115 9.13 -18.36 -19.94
C PRO A 115 9.40 -19.79 -19.46
N ASP A 116 10.57 -20.05 -18.92
CA ASP A 116 10.95 -21.37 -18.36
C ASP A 116 10.15 -21.73 -17.11
N GLN A 117 9.55 -20.74 -16.44
CA GLN A 117 8.69 -20.90 -15.27
C GLN A 117 7.20 -20.65 -15.60
N GLY A 118 6.87 -20.42 -16.87
CA GLY A 118 5.50 -20.25 -17.34
C GLY A 118 4.93 -18.86 -17.16
N ILE A 119 5.76 -17.79 -17.03
CA ILE A 119 5.32 -16.40 -17.11
C ILE A 119 5.66 -15.85 -18.49
N SER A 120 4.66 -15.72 -19.35
CA SER A 120 4.80 -15.16 -20.69
C SER A 120 4.85 -13.63 -20.69
N ALA A 121 5.29 -13.03 -21.80
CA ALA A 121 5.24 -11.58 -21.99
C ALA A 121 3.81 -11.01 -21.94
N THR A 122 2.83 -11.79 -22.36
CA THR A 122 1.40 -11.43 -22.28
C THR A 122 0.93 -11.40 -20.82
N GLU A 123 1.28 -12.38 -20.02
CA GLU A 123 0.97 -12.41 -18.58
C GLU A 123 1.60 -11.24 -17.85
N VAL A 124 2.87 -10.91 -18.13
CA VAL A 124 3.51 -9.71 -17.58
C VAL A 124 2.72 -8.45 -17.92
N THR A 125 2.19 -8.36 -19.14
CA THR A 125 1.36 -7.21 -19.53
C THR A 125 0.07 -7.13 -18.70
N TYR A 126 -0.57 -8.26 -18.46
CA TYR A 126 -1.75 -8.32 -17.58
C TYR A 126 -1.42 -7.98 -16.13
N MET A 127 -0.38 -8.57 -15.56
CA MET A 127 0.09 -8.28 -14.19
C MET A 127 0.39 -6.78 -14.01
N LYS A 128 1.04 -6.15 -14.99
CA LYS A 128 1.27 -4.69 -14.95
C LYS A 128 -0.02 -3.88 -15.04
N ALA A 129 -0.99 -4.33 -15.82
CA ALA A 129 -2.30 -3.68 -15.91
C ALA A 129 -3.06 -3.78 -14.58
N GLU A 130 -3.02 -4.95 -13.94
CA GLU A 130 -3.60 -5.17 -12.61
C GLU A 130 -2.99 -4.24 -11.57
N MET A 131 -1.66 -4.12 -11.53
CA MET A 131 -0.99 -3.22 -10.58
C MET A 131 -1.34 -1.75 -10.82
N ARG A 132 -1.50 -1.31 -12.07
CA ARG A 132 -1.98 0.05 -12.38
C ARG A 132 -3.41 0.27 -11.90
N PHE A 133 -4.27 -0.75 -12.05
CA PHE A 133 -5.63 -0.71 -11.50
C PHE A 133 -5.60 -0.57 -9.98
N MET A 134 -4.76 -1.36 -9.29
CA MET A 134 -4.62 -1.31 -7.84
C MET A 134 -4.12 0.06 -7.35
N ILE A 135 -3.16 0.66 -8.04
CA ILE A 135 -2.70 2.02 -7.75
C ILE A 135 -3.86 3.02 -7.84
N ALA A 136 -4.63 2.98 -8.92
CA ALA A 136 -5.79 3.86 -9.11
C ALA A 136 -6.84 3.64 -8.02
N TYR A 137 -7.13 2.39 -7.68
CA TYR A 137 -8.08 2.02 -6.64
C TYR A 137 -7.65 2.50 -5.25
N TYR A 138 -6.39 2.34 -4.90
CA TYR A 138 -5.86 2.84 -3.62
C TYR A 138 -5.86 4.36 -3.53
N TYR A 139 -5.56 5.06 -4.61
CA TYR A 139 -5.73 6.52 -4.66
C TYR A 139 -7.20 6.95 -4.54
N TYR A 140 -8.12 6.21 -5.16
CA TYR A 140 -9.55 6.45 -4.99
C TYR A 140 -9.95 6.33 -3.51
N LEU A 141 -9.52 5.28 -2.82
CA LEU A 141 -9.82 5.09 -1.40
C LEU A 141 -9.23 6.21 -0.53
N LEU A 142 -7.98 6.60 -0.79
CA LEU A 142 -7.33 7.71 -0.10
C LEU A 142 -8.09 9.02 -0.31
N SER A 143 -8.43 9.33 -1.56
CA SER A 143 -9.16 10.58 -1.90
C SER A 143 -10.57 10.60 -1.33
N ASN A 144 -11.25 9.45 -1.33
CA ASN A 144 -12.59 9.34 -0.77
C ASN A 144 -12.60 9.51 0.76
N THR A 145 -11.51 9.12 1.43
CA THR A 145 -11.43 9.17 2.89
C THR A 145 -10.85 10.50 3.40
N TYR A 146 -9.84 11.03 2.74
CA TYR A 146 -9.07 12.19 3.23
C TYR A 146 -9.22 13.43 2.37
N GLY A 147 -9.98 13.37 1.28
CA GLY A 147 -10.07 14.45 0.30
C GLY A 147 -8.83 14.49 -0.60
N PRO A 148 -8.41 15.68 -1.06
CA PRO A 148 -7.25 15.82 -1.93
C PRO A 148 -5.99 15.28 -1.25
N VAL A 149 -5.36 14.27 -1.88
CA VAL A 149 -4.12 13.65 -1.42
C VAL A 149 -2.99 13.92 -2.41
N PRO A 150 -1.72 13.92 -1.98
CA PRO A 150 -0.59 14.02 -2.88
C PRO A 150 -0.64 12.90 -3.92
N PHE A 151 -0.71 13.27 -5.19
CA PHE A 151 -0.80 12.31 -6.29
C PHE A 151 0.56 12.12 -6.95
N LYS A 152 1.16 10.96 -6.71
CA LYS A 152 2.42 10.54 -7.33
C LYS A 152 2.32 9.08 -7.76
N PRO A 153 1.70 8.81 -8.92
CA PRO A 153 1.38 7.44 -9.36
C PRO A 153 2.61 6.57 -9.63
N ASN A 154 3.78 7.18 -9.88
CA ASN A 154 5.03 6.49 -10.18
C ASN A 154 6.01 6.50 -8.99
N TYR A 155 5.50 6.63 -7.76
CA TYR A 155 6.34 6.69 -6.56
C TYR A 155 7.02 5.35 -6.26
N ILE A 156 8.35 5.35 -6.25
CA ILE A 156 9.18 4.18 -5.95
C ILE A 156 10.05 4.40 -4.72
N ALA A 157 10.75 5.53 -4.64
CA ALA A 157 11.67 5.83 -3.57
C ALA A 157 11.22 7.02 -2.71
N PRO A 158 11.56 7.06 -1.41
CA PRO A 158 11.27 8.22 -0.56
C PRO A 158 11.86 9.53 -1.09
N THR A 159 12.97 9.46 -1.81
CA THR A 159 13.65 10.60 -2.45
C THR A 159 12.87 11.19 -3.62
N ASP A 160 11.87 10.48 -4.14
CA ASP A 160 11.02 10.96 -5.23
C ASP A 160 10.00 12.00 -4.74
N PHE A 161 9.89 12.20 -3.43
CA PHE A 161 9.00 13.18 -2.84
C PHE A 161 9.63 14.57 -2.84
N ASN A 162 9.03 15.47 -3.62
CA ASN A 162 9.32 16.88 -3.58
C ASN A 162 8.08 17.62 -3.01
N LEU A 163 8.31 18.58 -2.10
CA LEU A 163 7.24 19.38 -1.50
C LEU A 163 6.40 20.12 -2.55
N ALA A 164 7.02 20.54 -3.65
CA ALA A 164 6.33 21.21 -4.76
C ALA A 164 5.31 20.27 -5.43
N ASP A 165 5.65 18.99 -5.62
CA ASP A 165 4.75 17.99 -6.20
C ASP A 165 3.56 17.71 -5.28
N LEU A 166 3.79 17.74 -3.96
CA LEU A 166 2.73 17.62 -2.94
C LEU A 166 1.73 18.77 -3.04
N MET A 167 2.21 19.99 -3.25
CA MET A 167 1.37 21.20 -3.34
C MET A 167 0.59 21.26 -4.66
N GLU A 168 1.13 20.70 -5.74
CA GLU A 168 0.49 20.69 -7.05
C GLU A 168 -0.68 19.71 -7.10
N GLY A 169 -0.55 18.54 -6.46
CA GLY A 169 -1.64 17.56 -6.33
C GLY A 169 -2.80 17.99 -5.44
N GLN A 170 -2.60 19.03 -4.62
CA GLN A 170 -3.63 19.57 -3.71
C GLN A 170 -4.46 20.71 -4.31
N ARG A 171 -4.26 21.08 -5.58
CA ARG A 171 -5.11 22.10 -6.21
C ARG A 171 -6.52 21.55 -6.36
N PRO A 172 -7.54 22.16 -5.72
CA PRO A 172 -8.91 21.74 -5.95
C PRO A 172 -9.23 22.00 -7.42
N TYR A 173 -9.70 20.98 -8.10
CA TYR A 173 -10.36 21.15 -9.39
C TYR A 173 -11.73 21.81 -9.10
N TYR A 174 -11.80 23.13 -9.26
CA TYR A 174 -13.06 23.86 -9.33
C TYR A 174 -13.52 23.93 -10.77
#